data_8b6e5435a52a5d404263a3b33c183c67
#
_entry.id   8b6e5435a52a5d404263a3b33c183c67
#
_cell.length_a   1.000
_cell.length_b   1.000
_cell.length_c   1.000
_cell.angle_alpha   90.00
_cell.angle_beta   90.00
_cell.angle_gamma   90.00
#
_symmetry.space_group_name_H-M   'P 1'
#
loop_
_entity.id
_entity.type
_entity.pdbx_description
1 polymer ?
#
loop_
_entity_poly.entity_id
_entity_poly.type
_entity_poly.pdbx_seq_one_letter_code
_entity_poly.pdbx_strand_id
1 'polypeptide(L)'
;MCSPDADGFIKVTVDGLDAVAYYDKPLTTFARVMKSYVKAGPRGITTFPSAIREWGTRKLWTSFEIERGIRSLGYRMPDDLLYAEHHVSHAAAAFYPSPFERAAILTMDGVGEWTTSSIGIGRGRTVELLREQRF
;
A
#
# COMPACT_ATOMS: atom_id res chain seq x y z
N MET A 1 3.67 15.80 -13.29
CA MET A 1 4.31 15.84 -11.95
C MET A 1 3.35 15.13 -11.02
N CYS A 2 3.71 13.94 -10.55
CA CYS A 2 2.83 13.12 -9.71
C CYS A 2 3.17 13.45 -8.26
N SER A 3 2.27 14.12 -7.53
CA SER A 3 2.41 14.37 -6.10
C SER A 3 1.44 13.46 -5.38
N PRO A 4 1.89 12.58 -4.48
CA PRO A 4 0.97 11.89 -3.59
C PRO A 4 0.39 12.94 -2.64
N ASP A 5 -0.92 13.02 -2.57
CA ASP A 5 -1.58 13.75 -1.51
C ASP A 5 -1.49 12.95 -0.19
N ALA A 6 -1.88 13.59 0.91
CA ALA A 6 -1.72 13.06 2.26
C ALA A 6 -2.42 11.69 2.49
N ASP A 7 -3.25 11.27 1.55
CA ASP A 7 -4.04 10.04 1.62
C ASP A 7 -3.46 8.89 0.76
N GLY A 8 -2.30 9.10 0.12
CA GLY A 8 -1.58 8.06 -0.63
C GLY A 8 -2.15 7.76 -2.02
N PHE A 9 -2.93 8.66 -2.60
CA PHE A 9 -3.47 8.51 -3.96
C PHE A 9 -2.56 9.13 -5.00
N ILE A 10 -2.34 8.42 -6.11
CA ILE A 10 -1.66 8.97 -7.29
C ILE A 10 -2.71 9.64 -8.16
N LYS A 11 -2.66 10.97 -8.24
CA LYS A 11 -3.52 11.75 -9.13
C LYS A 11 -2.95 11.77 -10.54
N VAL A 12 -3.56 11.04 -11.46
CA VAL A 12 -3.29 11.15 -12.89
C VAL A 12 -4.33 12.12 -13.47
N THR A 13 -3.87 13.29 -13.96
CA THR A 13 -4.71 14.27 -14.66
C THR A 13 -4.76 13.93 -16.16
N VAL A 14 -5.77 13.20 -16.57
CA VAL A 14 -6.22 13.06 -17.96
C VAL A 14 -7.76 13.09 -17.92
N ASP A 15 -8.42 13.37 -19.04
CA ASP A 15 -9.88 13.54 -19.19
C ASP A 15 -10.75 12.32 -18.77
N GLY A 16 -10.22 11.46 -17.94
CA GLY A 16 -10.82 10.25 -17.35
C GLY A 16 -9.78 9.50 -16.55
N LEU A 17 -10.23 8.67 -15.60
CA LEU A 17 -9.36 7.73 -14.88
C LEU A 17 -9.49 6.37 -15.56
N ASP A 18 -8.40 5.86 -16.11
CA ASP A 18 -8.36 4.51 -16.73
C ASP A 18 -8.26 3.43 -15.66
N ALA A 19 -7.50 3.69 -14.60
CA ALA A 19 -7.32 2.79 -13.46
C ALA A 19 -7.01 3.56 -12.18
N VAL A 20 -7.21 2.92 -11.04
CA VAL A 20 -6.76 3.40 -9.73
C VAL A 20 -5.82 2.38 -9.14
N ALA A 21 -4.64 2.82 -8.70
CA ALA A 21 -3.68 1.99 -7.99
C ALA A 21 -3.62 2.38 -6.52
N TYR A 22 -3.81 1.40 -5.64
CA TYR A 22 -3.67 1.56 -4.21
C TYR A 22 -2.41 0.86 -3.71
N TYR A 23 -1.70 1.51 -2.80
CA TYR A 23 -0.33 1.17 -2.39
C TYR A 23 -0.20 -0.04 -1.45
N ASP A 24 -1.29 -0.65 -1.01
CA ASP A 24 -1.29 -1.74 -0.02
C ASP A 24 -2.36 -2.77 -0.38
N LYS A 25 -2.21 -3.99 0.13
CA LYS A 25 -3.20 -5.06 0.01
C LYS A 25 -3.94 -5.22 1.35
N PRO A 26 -5.10 -4.60 1.55
CA PRO A 26 -5.78 -4.57 2.85
C PRO A 26 -6.03 -5.95 3.46
N LEU A 27 -6.39 -6.94 2.63
CA LEU A 27 -6.65 -8.30 3.09
C LEU A 27 -5.38 -9.00 3.59
N THR A 28 -4.23 -8.76 2.93
CA THR A 28 -2.94 -9.32 3.34
C THR A 28 -2.52 -8.75 4.70
N THR A 29 -2.66 -7.45 4.86
CA THR A 29 -2.36 -6.77 6.12
C THR A 29 -3.31 -7.22 7.24
N PHE A 30 -4.59 -7.40 6.94
CA PHE A 30 -5.55 -7.95 7.90
C PHE A 30 -5.17 -9.38 8.34
N ALA A 31 -4.84 -10.26 7.39
CA ALA A 31 -4.43 -11.63 7.69
C ALA A 31 -3.16 -11.66 8.58
N ARG A 32 -2.21 -10.74 8.36
CA ARG A 32 -1.02 -10.57 9.20
C ARG A 32 -1.40 -10.18 10.63
N VAL A 33 -2.24 -9.15 10.78
CA VAL A 33 -2.69 -8.68 12.10
C VAL A 33 -3.34 -9.83 12.85
N MET A 34 -4.23 -10.57 12.22
CA MET A 34 -4.89 -11.75 12.82
C MET A 34 -3.87 -12.81 13.27
N LYS A 35 -2.92 -13.18 12.41
CA LYS A 35 -1.87 -14.14 12.76
C LYS A 35 -1.00 -13.67 13.92
N SER A 36 -0.70 -12.37 13.99
CA SER A 36 0.08 -11.79 15.08
C SER A 36 -0.66 -11.92 16.42
N TYR A 37 -1.97 -11.68 16.45
CA TYR A 37 -2.78 -11.86 17.65
C TYR A 37 -2.85 -13.33 18.09
N VAL A 38 -3.01 -14.25 17.13
CA VAL A 38 -2.99 -15.69 17.43
C VAL A 38 -1.66 -16.10 18.05
N LYS A 39 -0.53 -15.60 17.51
CA LYS A 39 0.80 -15.88 18.09
C LYS A 39 1.03 -15.23 19.45
N ALA A 40 0.49 -14.04 19.68
CA ALA A 40 0.61 -13.36 20.98
C ALA A 40 -0.17 -14.06 22.09
N GLY A 41 -1.13 -14.91 21.76
CA GLY A 41 -1.94 -15.67 22.72
C GLY A 41 -2.66 -14.76 23.70
N PRO A 42 -2.70 -15.12 25.02
CA PRO A 42 -3.45 -14.36 26.01
C PRO A 42 -3.02 -12.89 26.19
N ARG A 43 -1.74 -12.58 25.85
CA ARG A 43 -1.20 -11.21 25.95
C ARG A 43 -1.82 -10.23 24.95
N GLY A 44 -2.37 -10.72 23.83
CA GLY A 44 -3.03 -9.90 22.81
C GLY A 44 -4.51 -9.63 23.05
N ILE A 45 -5.15 -10.31 23.99
CA ILE A 45 -6.61 -10.28 24.18
C ILE A 45 -7.12 -8.88 24.50
N THR A 46 -6.39 -8.08 25.26
CA THR A 46 -6.82 -6.73 25.69
C THR A 46 -6.86 -5.73 24.53
N THR A 47 -5.98 -5.86 23.54
CA THR A 47 -5.89 -4.94 22.39
C THR A 47 -6.61 -5.46 21.15
N PHE A 48 -7.00 -6.73 21.13
CA PHE A 48 -7.69 -7.36 20.01
C PHE A 48 -9.02 -6.68 19.63
N PRO A 49 -9.93 -6.34 20.57
CA PRO A 49 -11.19 -5.68 20.23
C PRO A 49 -11.00 -4.33 19.52
N SER A 50 -10.01 -3.54 19.95
CA SER A 50 -9.70 -2.25 19.33
C SER A 50 -9.14 -2.43 17.92
N ALA A 51 -8.27 -3.41 17.71
CA ALA A 51 -7.72 -3.73 16.40
C ALA A 51 -8.80 -4.22 15.43
N ILE A 52 -9.67 -5.14 15.85
CA ILE A 52 -10.78 -5.63 15.01
C ILE A 52 -11.75 -4.49 14.65
N ARG A 53 -12.05 -3.63 15.60
CA ARG A 53 -12.92 -2.47 15.36
C ARG A 53 -12.31 -1.53 14.33
N GLU A 54 -11.03 -1.16 14.48
CA GLU A 54 -10.30 -0.31 13.53
C GLU A 54 -10.32 -0.91 12.11
N TRP A 55 -9.99 -2.19 12.00
CA TRP A 55 -9.97 -2.89 10.72
C TRP A 55 -11.36 -3.06 10.10
N GLY A 56 -12.34 -3.45 10.88
CA GLY A 56 -13.71 -3.67 10.42
C GLY A 56 -14.41 -2.38 9.98
N THR A 57 -14.07 -1.25 10.60
CA THR A 57 -14.74 0.03 10.29
C THR A 57 -14.04 0.85 9.22
N ARG A 58 -12.74 0.68 8.98
CA ARG A 58 -11.97 1.55 8.07
C ARG A 58 -11.25 0.76 6.97
N LYS A 59 -10.37 -0.17 7.33
CA LYS A 59 -9.43 -0.75 6.37
C LYS A 59 -10.03 -1.80 5.43
N LEU A 60 -11.04 -2.54 5.85
CA LEU A 60 -11.74 -3.48 4.97
C LEU A 60 -12.60 -2.76 3.92
N TRP A 61 -12.97 -1.51 4.16
CA TRP A 61 -13.78 -0.69 3.27
C TRP A 61 -12.94 0.22 2.37
N THR A 62 -11.65 -0.05 2.22
CA THR A 62 -10.72 0.78 1.44
C THR A 62 -11.22 1.01 0.01
N SER A 63 -11.75 -0.01 -0.68
CA SER A 63 -12.29 0.17 -2.03
C SER A 63 -13.48 1.13 -2.07
N PHE A 64 -14.36 1.06 -1.07
CA PHE A 64 -15.51 1.96 -0.96
C PHE A 64 -15.07 3.41 -0.66
N GLU A 65 -14.09 3.60 0.23
CA GLU A 65 -13.55 4.93 0.55
C GLU A 65 -12.83 5.53 -0.67
N ILE A 66 -12.10 4.72 -1.44
CA ILE A 66 -11.48 5.14 -2.70
C ILE A 66 -12.57 5.61 -3.69
N GLU A 67 -13.59 4.78 -3.91
CA GLU A 67 -14.69 5.11 -4.82
C GLU A 67 -15.40 6.40 -4.38
N ARG A 68 -15.69 6.53 -3.10
CA ARG A 68 -16.32 7.73 -2.54
C ARG A 68 -15.45 8.98 -2.74
N GLY A 69 -14.13 8.86 -2.52
CA GLY A 69 -13.17 9.93 -2.74
C GLY A 69 -13.14 10.38 -4.21
N ILE A 70 -13.05 9.43 -5.14
CA ILE A 70 -13.02 9.72 -6.59
C ILE A 70 -14.32 10.37 -7.03
N ARG A 71 -15.47 9.87 -6.59
CA ARG A 71 -16.79 10.45 -6.90
C ARG A 71 -16.94 11.87 -6.33
N SER A 72 -16.39 12.14 -5.15
CA SER A 72 -16.43 13.48 -4.54
C SER A 72 -15.63 14.52 -5.34
N LEU A 73 -14.63 14.08 -6.12
CA LEU A 73 -13.86 14.91 -7.03
C LEU A 73 -14.53 15.10 -8.40
N GLY A 74 -15.73 14.51 -8.61
CA GLY A 74 -16.49 14.60 -9.86
C GLY A 74 -16.08 13.57 -10.91
N TYR A 75 -15.22 12.60 -10.57
CA TYR A 75 -14.81 11.53 -11.49
C TYR A 75 -15.65 10.28 -11.33
N ARG A 76 -15.76 9.51 -12.41
CA ARG A 76 -16.31 8.15 -12.35
C ARG A 76 -15.22 7.20 -11.87
N MET A 77 -15.57 6.27 -10.97
CA MET A 77 -14.67 5.18 -10.59
C MET A 77 -14.37 4.31 -11.81
N PRO A 78 -13.11 4.09 -12.20
CA PRO A 78 -12.75 3.17 -13.24
C PRO A 78 -13.04 1.72 -12.82
N ASP A 79 -13.13 0.83 -13.81
CA ASP A 79 -13.39 -0.59 -13.55
C ASP A 79 -12.18 -1.28 -12.92
N ASP A 80 -10.97 -0.75 -13.16
CA ASP A 80 -9.71 -1.31 -12.67
C ASP A 80 -9.26 -0.61 -11.38
N LEU A 81 -9.41 -1.31 -10.25
CA LEU A 81 -8.79 -0.97 -8.96
C LEU A 81 -7.67 -1.96 -8.67
N LEU A 82 -6.44 -1.49 -8.77
CA LEU A 82 -5.23 -2.29 -8.63
C LEU A 82 -4.66 -2.12 -7.20
N TYR A 83 -4.23 -3.22 -6.61
CA TYR A 83 -3.56 -3.22 -5.31
C TYR A 83 -2.10 -3.62 -5.50
N ALA A 84 -1.18 -2.71 -5.20
CA ALA A 84 0.25 -2.98 -5.24
C ALA A 84 0.74 -3.55 -3.89
N GLU A 85 1.86 -4.25 -3.92
CA GLU A 85 2.54 -4.66 -2.69
C GLU A 85 3.17 -3.47 -2.01
N HIS A 86 3.09 -3.40 -0.68
CA HIS A 86 3.49 -2.25 0.11
C HIS A 86 4.94 -1.82 -0.16
N HIS A 87 5.91 -2.74 -0.07
CA HIS A 87 7.32 -2.43 -0.32
C HIS A 87 7.65 -2.17 -1.80
N VAL A 88 6.90 -2.75 -2.73
CA VAL A 88 6.99 -2.39 -4.16
C VAL A 88 6.53 -0.96 -4.38
N SER A 89 5.47 -0.54 -3.69
CA SER A 89 4.98 0.85 -3.77
C SER A 89 5.99 1.84 -3.23
N HIS A 90 6.63 1.55 -2.09
CA HIS A 90 7.73 2.37 -1.56
C HIS A 90 8.91 2.46 -2.54
N ALA A 91 9.32 1.33 -3.11
CA ALA A 91 10.42 1.28 -4.06
C ALA A 91 10.10 2.07 -5.35
N ALA A 92 8.87 1.95 -5.86
CA ALA A 92 8.39 2.69 -7.01
C ALA A 92 8.33 4.20 -6.74
N ALA A 93 7.82 4.61 -5.58
CA ALA A 93 7.75 6.00 -5.16
C ALA A 93 9.13 6.66 -5.01
N ALA A 94 10.14 5.89 -4.62
CA ALA A 94 11.51 6.39 -4.54
C ALA A 94 12.20 6.43 -5.91
N PHE A 95 12.01 5.41 -6.74
CA PHE A 95 12.78 5.24 -7.97
C PHE A 95 12.24 6.06 -9.14
N TYR A 96 10.93 6.01 -9.43
CA TYR A 96 10.39 6.63 -10.63
C TYR A 96 10.52 8.17 -10.70
N PRO A 97 10.42 8.94 -9.61
CA PRO A 97 10.68 10.37 -9.66
C PRO A 97 12.19 10.72 -9.58
N SER A 98 13.07 9.75 -9.35
CA SER A 98 14.50 9.97 -9.26
C SER A 98 15.12 10.23 -10.65
N PRO A 99 16.28 10.88 -10.74
CA PRO A 99 16.97 11.11 -12.00
C PRO A 99 17.75 9.88 -12.51
N PHE A 100 17.69 8.76 -11.83
CA PHE A 100 18.51 7.59 -12.13
C PHE A 100 17.80 6.62 -13.08
N GLU A 101 18.46 6.23 -14.16
CA GLU A 101 17.98 5.14 -15.02
C GLU A 101 18.17 3.76 -14.37
N ARG A 102 19.14 3.66 -13.44
CA ARG A 102 19.42 2.45 -12.67
C ARG A 102 19.87 2.81 -11.27
N ALA A 103 19.22 2.23 -10.28
CA ALA A 103 19.56 2.43 -8.87
C ALA A 103 19.32 1.19 -8.02
N ALA A 104 20.14 1.05 -6.96
CA ALA A 104 19.76 0.20 -5.84
C ALA A 104 18.72 0.92 -5.01
N ILE A 105 17.74 0.18 -4.52
CA ILE A 105 16.63 0.69 -3.73
C ILE A 105 16.64 -0.03 -2.39
N LEU A 106 16.60 0.76 -1.31
CA LEU A 106 16.42 0.26 0.04
C LEU A 106 15.12 0.83 0.59
N THR A 107 14.22 -0.03 1.03
CA THR A 107 13.02 0.37 1.73
C THR A 107 13.06 -0.12 3.17
N MET A 108 12.67 0.74 4.10
CA MET A 108 12.53 0.41 5.51
C MET A 108 11.22 0.99 6.02
N ASP A 109 10.44 0.14 6.64
CA ASP A 109 9.15 0.51 7.21
C ASP A 109 8.97 -0.15 8.58
N GLY A 110 8.14 0.47 9.41
CA GLY A 110 7.84 -0.08 10.74
C GLY A 110 7.19 -1.45 10.64
N VAL A 111 6.08 -1.53 9.93
CA VAL A 111 5.40 -2.78 9.57
C VAL A 111 4.46 -2.52 8.39
N GLY A 112 4.84 -2.92 7.20
CA GLY A 112 3.97 -3.01 6.04
C GLY A 112 3.04 -4.24 6.08
N GLU A 113 2.95 -4.99 5.00
CA GLU A 113 2.19 -6.25 4.98
C GLU A 113 2.86 -7.31 5.89
N TRP A 114 4.03 -7.80 5.50
CA TRP A 114 4.87 -8.75 6.25
C TRP A 114 6.32 -8.30 6.31
N THR A 115 6.71 -7.46 5.37
CA THR A 115 8.08 -7.03 5.14
C THR A 115 8.34 -5.78 5.96
N THR A 116 9.46 -5.73 6.66
CA THR A 116 9.96 -4.59 7.43
C THR A 116 11.06 -3.85 6.69
N SER A 117 11.82 -4.55 5.86
CA SER A 117 12.82 -3.93 4.99
C SER A 117 12.98 -4.73 3.71
N SER A 118 13.32 -4.06 2.62
CA SER A 118 13.65 -4.73 1.38
C SER A 118 14.79 -4.05 0.63
N ILE A 119 15.52 -4.84 -0.16
CA ILE A 119 16.51 -4.36 -1.10
C ILE A 119 16.05 -4.74 -2.49
N GLY A 120 16.04 -3.75 -3.38
CA GLY A 120 15.62 -3.91 -4.76
C GLY A 120 16.55 -3.20 -5.73
N ILE A 121 16.20 -3.30 -6.99
CA ILE A 121 16.84 -2.61 -8.08
C ILE A 121 15.79 -1.98 -8.99
N GLY A 122 15.98 -0.71 -9.32
CA GLY A 122 15.24 -0.02 -10.36
C GLY A 122 16.05 0.03 -11.65
N ARG A 123 15.39 -0.22 -12.78
CA ARG A 123 16.00 -0.12 -14.12
C ARG A 123 14.96 0.39 -15.11
N GLY A 124 15.15 1.60 -15.64
CA GLY A 124 14.22 2.19 -16.59
C GLY A 124 12.80 2.26 -16.05
N ARG A 125 11.91 1.41 -16.52
CA ARG A 125 10.49 1.36 -16.11
C ARG A 125 10.13 0.18 -15.19
N THR A 126 11.13 -0.50 -14.64
CA THR A 126 10.91 -1.68 -13.79
C THR A 126 11.54 -1.51 -12.43
N VAL A 127 10.85 -2.02 -11.43
CA VAL A 127 11.32 -2.16 -10.05
C VAL A 127 11.20 -3.60 -9.66
N GLU A 128 12.28 -4.17 -9.14
CA GLU A 128 12.36 -5.56 -8.70
C GLU A 128 12.90 -5.61 -7.27
N LEU A 129 12.17 -6.26 -6.37
CA LEU A 129 12.66 -6.53 -5.01
C LEU A 129 13.48 -7.83 -5.03
N LEU A 130 14.73 -7.74 -4.61
CA LEU A 130 15.68 -8.85 -4.62
C LEU A 130 15.68 -9.63 -3.31
N ARG A 131 15.49 -8.94 -2.20
CA ARG A 131 15.43 -9.54 -0.85
C ARG A 131 14.48 -8.76 0.03
N GLU A 132 13.79 -9.48 0.89
CA GLU A 132 12.88 -8.93 1.88
C GLU A 132 13.18 -9.53 3.26
N GLN A 133 13.16 -8.69 4.27
CA GLN A 133 13.15 -9.12 5.66
C GLN A 133 11.70 -9.11 6.15
N ARG A 134 11.23 -10.26 6.57
CA ARG A 134 9.89 -10.46 7.11
C ARG A 134 9.98 -10.82 8.59
N PHE A 135 8.99 -10.40 9.37
CA PHE A 135 8.92 -10.70 10.81
C PHE A 135 7.90 -11.79 11.14
#